data_d97bdff4d0c391c4ad74754107ba82f8
#
_entry.id   d97bdff4d0c391c4ad74754107ba82f8
#
_cell.length_a   1.000
_cell.length_b   1.000
_cell.length_c   1.000
_cell.angle_alpha   90.00
_cell.angle_beta   90.00
_cell.angle_gamma   90.00
#
_symmetry.space_group_name_H-M   'P 1'
#
loop_
_entity.id
_entity.type
_entity.pdbx_description
1 polymer ?
#
loop_
_entity_poly.entity_id
_entity_poly.type
_entity_poly.pdbx_seq_one_letter_code
_entity_poly.pdbx_strand_id
1 'polypeptide(L)'
;MDTDKTPATVDFRRRHLIGATAMTLAAAELGLIASAKAAAATTDPVKAANMSNSFPPLKQVDAGALSVSYAEMGPVDGTPVILLHGWPYDIHTYVDATHLLASSGCRVIVPYLRGYGPTRFLSDTTARNGQQSVIASDIIALMEALAIDKAVIGGCDWGARTANIVAALWPERCKALVSASGYLIGNQQIGKQPLPPKAELQWWYQYYFSTERGRAGYEKYRRDFARLIWQIASPQWNFDDATFERSAPAFDNPDHVDIVIHNYRWRLGLAEGEAKYDALERQLAQAPVITVPTITLEGDANGAPHTDATAYAKKFSGKYTHRVVSGGIGHNLPQEAPEAFAQAIMDADAMS
;
A
#
# COMPACT_ATOMS: atom_id res chain seq x y z
N MET A 1 -14.67 -42.56 56.06
CA MET A 1 -13.67 -43.02 55.06
C MET A 1 -13.41 -41.89 54.13
N ASP A 2 -12.49 -41.26 54.56
CA ASP A 2 -11.33 -40.50 54.09
C ASP A 2 -10.88 -40.86 52.68
N THR A 3 -10.73 -39.91 51.81
CA THR A 3 -9.49 -39.69 51.03
C THR A 3 -9.51 -38.31 50.40
N ASP A 4 -8.77 -37.46 51.05
CA ASP A 4 -8.12 -36.24 50.59
C ASP A 4 -7.32 -36.46 49.30
N LYS A 5 -7.46 -35.57 48.28
CA LYS A 5 -6.48 -35.36 47.21
C LYS A 5 -6.36 -33.89 46.85
N THR A 6 -5.36 -33.26 47.41
CA THR A 6 -4.81 -31.98 47.09
C THR A 6 -4.29 -31.92 45.64
N PRO A 7 -4.43 -30.80 44.87
CA PRO A 7 -3.81 -30.67 43.56
C PRO A 7 -2.35 -30.20 43.66
N ALA A 8 -1.52 -30.80 42.82
CA ALA A 8 -0.09 -30.54 42.71
C ALA A 8 0.21 -29.17 42.08
N THR A 9 1.02 -28.41 42.78
CA THR A 9 1.66 -27.18 42.31
C THR A 9 2.80 -27.51 41.35
N VAL A 10 2.81 -26.91 40.17
CA VAL A 10 3.94 -26.97 39.22
C VAL A 10 4.89 -25.82 39.48
N ASP A 11 6.10 -26.18 39.90
CA ASP A 11 7.21 -25.25 40.18
C ASP A 11 7.98 -24.90 38.90
N PHE A 12 8.02 -23.59 38.54
CA PHE A 12 8.84 -23.08 37.46
C PHE A 12 10.16 -22.53 38.05
N ARG A 13 11.19 -23.36 38.16
CA ARG A 13 12.55 -22.88 38.40
C ARG A 13 13.51 -23.26 37.28
N ARG A 14 13.97 -22.21 36.60
CA ARG A 14 15.30 -21.93 36.04
C ARG A 14 16.21 -23.11 35.66
N ARG A 15 16.65 -23.11 34.40
CA ARG A 15 18.01 -23.54 34.06
C ARG A 15 18.67 -22.56 33.08
N HIS A 16 19.58 -21.75 33.63
CA HIS A 16 20.70 -21.16 32.90
C HIS A 16 21.71 -22.26 32.62
N LEU A 17 22.27 -22.29 31.45
CA LEU A 17 23.55 -22.93 31.18
C LEU A 17 24.38 -22.06 30.26
N ILE A 18 25.46 -21.57 30.85
CA ILE A 18 26.59 -20.83 30.27
C ILE A 18 27.48 -21.86 29.57
N GLY A 19 27.95 -21.55 28.38
CA GLY A 19 29.00 -22.28 27.70
C GLY A 19 29.78 -21.35 26.79
N ALA A 20 30.76 -20.68 27.36
CA ALA A 20 31.82 -19.99 26.66
C ALA A 20 32.94 -20.98 26.33
N THR A 21 33.40 -20.99 25.08
CA THR A 21 34.77 -21.49 24.77
C THR A 21 35.34 -20.64 23.66
N ALA A 22 36.39 -19.93 23.99
CA ALA A 22 37.32 -19.26 23.10
C ALA A 22 38.40 -20.26 22.63
N MET A 23 38.88 -20.10 21.41
CA MET A 23 40.27 -20.44 21.03
C MET A 23 40.66 -19.70 19.75
N THR A 24 41.57 -18.94 19.87
CA THR A 24 42.72 -18.23 19.37
C THR A 24 43.53 -18.91 18.23
N LEU A 25 43.97 -18.04 17.30
CA LEU A 25 45.27 -17.90 16.62
C LEU A 25 45.79 -19.01 15.67
N ALA A 26 46.07 -18.57 14.44
CA ALA A 26 47.43 -18.59 13.91
C ALA A 26 47.52 -17.81 12.59
N ALA A 27 48.63 -17.18 12.45
CA ALA A 27 49.14 -16.12 11.62
C ALA A 27 49.82 -16.61 10.34
N ALA A 28 49.89 -15.67 9.41
CA ALA A 28 50.95 -15.35 8.46
C ALA A 28 51.37 -16.41 7.40
N GLU A 29 51.31 -15.99 6.13
CA GLU A 29 52.54 -15.83 5.34
C GLU A 29 52.35 -14.94 4.11
N LEU A 30 53.39 -14.18 3.84
CA LEU A 30 53.60 -13.16 2.81
C LEU A 30 53.67 -13.76 1.40
N GLY A 31 53.12 -13.00 0.42
CA GLY A 31 53.39 -13.18 -1.00
C GLY A 31 53.22 -11.86 -1.75
N LEU A 32 54.32 -11.10 -1.85
CA LEU A 32 54.50 -9.96 -2.75
C LEU A 32 54.48 -10.45 -4.22
N ILE A 33 53.72 -9.80 -5.11
CA ILE A 33 54.12 -9.52 -6.49
C ILE A 33 53.30 -8.39 -7.11
N ALA A 34 54.00 -7.37 -7.53
CA ALA A 34 53.89 -6.47 -8.68
C ALA A 34 52.63 -5.61 -8.90
N SER A 35 52.87 -4.35 -8.80
CA SER A 35 52.14 -3.19 -9.29
C SER A 35 51.69 -3.33 -10.76
N ALA A 36 50.39 -3.13 -10.99
CA ALA A 36 49.87 -2.54 -12.21
C ALA A 36 49.05 -1.30 -11.83
N LYS A 37 49.57 -0.15 -12.11
CA LYS A 37 48.94 1.15 -12.01
C LYS A 37 47.83 1.23 -13.06
N ALA A 38 46.60 0.90 -12.72
CA ALA A 38 45.44 1.31 -13.47
C ALA A 38 44.95 2.63 -12.86
N ALA A 39 44.96 3.71 -13.64
CA ALA A 39 44.40 4.98 -13.28
C ALA A 39 42.90 4.78 -13.06
N ALA A 40 42.48 4.75 -11.81
CA ALA A 40 41.08 4.91 -11.47
C ALA A 40 40.69 6.36 -11.75
N ALA A 41 39.89 6.58 -12.79
CA ALA A 41 39.15 7.82 -12.93
C ALA A 41 38.25 7.93 -11.69
N THR A 42 38.57 8.86 -10.82
CA THR A 42 37.69 9.32 -9.76
C THR A 42 36.52 10.01 -10.43
N THR A 43 35.44 9.28 -10.65
CA THR A 43 34.14 9.88 -10.80
C THR A 43 33.78 10.43 -9.42
N ASP A 44 33.85 11.77 -9.28
CA ASP A 44 33.26 12.48 -8.14
C ASP A 44 31.84 11.92 -7.93
N PRO A 45 31.46 11.57 -6.69
CA PRO A 45 30.06 11.29 -6.41
C PRO A 45 29.32 12.59 -6.72
N VAL A 46 28.50 12.56 -7.76
CA VAL A 46 27.54 13.61 -8.05
C VAL A 46 26.84 13.87 -6.71
N LYS A 47 27.09 15.06 -6.13
CA LYS A 47 26.37 15.56 -4.98
C LYS A 47 24.90 15.30 -5.28
N ALA A 48 24.29 14.35 -4.53
CA ALA A 48 22.85 14.22 -4.50
C ALA A 48 22.33 15.63 -4.15
N ALA A 49 21.79 16.31 -5.14
CA ALA A 49 21.10 17.56 -4.91
C ALA A 49 20.13 17.27 -3.77
N ASN A 50 20.05 18.15 -2.76
CA ASN A 50 19.05 18.11 -1.71
C ASN A 50 17.68 18.11 -2.41
N MET A 51 17.21 16.94 -2.79
CA MET A 51 15.84 16.77 -3.28
C MET A 51 14.95 17.11 -2.09
N SER A 52 14.13 18.13 -2.25
CA SER A 52 13.13 18.50 -1.25
C SER A 52 12.29 17.25 -0.98
N ASN A 53 12.39 16.67 0.21
CA ASN A 53 11.64 15.49 0.65
C ASN A 53 10.17 15.83 0.88
N SER A 54 9.58 16.66 0.02
CA SER A 54 8.20 17.15 0.11
C SER A 54 7.60 17.33 -1.27
N PHE A 55 6.29 17.20 -1.35
CA PHE A 55 5.54 17.59 -2.52
C PHE A 55 5.54 19.10 -2.75
N PRO A 56 5.37 19.57 -3.99
CA PRO A 56 4.99 20.96 -4.26
C PRO A 56 3.63 21.27 -3.63
N PRO A 57 3.20 22.55 -3.60
CA PRO A 57 1.87 22.92 -3.11
C PRO A 57 0.79 22.06 -3.76
N LEU A 58 -0.12 21.55 -2.93
CA LEU A 58 -1.22 20.72 -3.39
C LEU A 58 -2.15 21.51 -4.33
N LYS A 59 -2.66 20.82 -5.31
CA LYS A 59 -3.71 21.27 -6.20
C LYS A 59 -5.06 20.70 -5.75
N GLN A 60 -6.14 21.29 -6.24
CA GLN A 60 -7.50 20.83 -5.98
C GLN A 60 -8.35 20.92 -7.24
N VAL A 61 -9.20 19.90 -7.46
CA VAL A 61 -10.09 19.84 -8.60
C VAL A 61 -11.40 19.14 -8.21
N ASP A 62 -12.52 19.65 -8.70
CA ASP A 62 -13.81 18.99 -8.53
C ASP A 62 -13.91 17.84 -9.54
N ALA A 63 -14.10 16.63 -9.01
CA ALA A 63 -14.13 15.39 -9.75
C ALA A 63 -15.26 14.48 -9.22
N GLY A 64 -16.30 14.28 -9.99
CA GLY A 64 -17.47 13.51 -9.60
C GLY A 64 -18.13 14.05 -8.33
N ALA A 65 -18.11 13.29 -7.24
CA ALA A 65 -18.71 13.68 -5.96
C ALA A 65 -17.73 14.41 -5.02
N LEU A 66 -16.49 14.61 -5.43
CA LEU A 66 -15.40 15.07 -4.58
C LEU A 66 -14.73 16.32 -5.12
N SER A 67 -14.30 17.19 -4.21
CA SER A 67 -13.22 18.14 -4.43
C SER A 67 -11.92 17.46 -4.02
N VAL A 68 -11.18 16.94 -5.00
CA VAL A 68 -10.00 16.11 -4.78
C VAL A 68 -8.77 16.97 -4.63
N SER A 69 -8.07 16.81 -3.51
CA SER A 69 -6.74 17.39 -3.31
C SER A 69 -5.67 16.41 -3.77
N TYR A 70 -4.67 16.88 -4.50
CA TYR A 70 -3.62 16.03 -5.05
C TYR A 70 -2.29 16.77 -5.19
N ALA A 71 -1.21 16.00 -5.13
CA ALA A 71 0.12 16.45 -5.54
C ALA A 71 0.31 16.15 -7.02
N GLU A 72 1.00 17.07 -7.74
CA GLU A 72 1.37 16.87 -9.14
C GLU A 72 2.81 17.31 -9.35
N MET A 73 3.60 16.49 -10.04
CA MET A 73 5.00 16.75 -10.34
C MET A 73 5.38 16.23 -11.71
N GLY A 74 6.39 16.88 -12.32
CA GLY A 74 6.91 16.53 -13.64
C GLY A 74 6.31 17.37 -14.78
N PRO A 75 6.74 17.14 -16.03
CA PRO A 75 6.27 17.90 -17.17
C PRO A 75 4.81 17.60 -17.48
N VAL A 76 4.07 18.64 -17.84
CA VAL A 76 2.62 18.56 -18.10
C VAL A 76 2.29 17.64 -19.28
N ASP A 77 3.20 17.55 -20.24
CA ASP A 77 3.13 16.71 -21.45
C ASP A 77 3.81 15.34 -21.28
N GLY A 78 4.31 15.04 -20.08
CA GLY A 78 4.89 13.74 -19.73
C GLY A 78 3.86 12.62 -19.70
N THR A 79 4.32 11.36 -19.76
CA THR A 79 3.44 10.20 -19.58
C THR A 79 2.69 10.30 -18.25
N PRO A 80 1.34 10.30 -18.25
CA PRO A 80 0.58 10.37 -17.02
C PRO A 80 0.76 9.11 -16.17
N VAL A 81 1.08 9.32 -14.89
CA VAL A 81 1.20 8.28 -13.85
C VAL A 81 0.33 8.69 -12.68
N ILE A 82 -0.57 7.81 -12.24
CA ILE A 82 -1.42 8.04 -11.08
C ILE A 82 -1.02 7.05 -9.98
N LEU A 83 -0.67 7.57 -8.79
CA LEU A 83 -0.21 6.77 -7.66
C LEU A 83 -1.22 6.82 -6.53
N LEU A 84 -1.70 5.66 -6.10
CA LEU A 84 -2.84 5.50 -5.19
C LEU A 84 -2.41 4.87 -3.87
N HIS A 85 -2.55 5.64 -2.78
CA HIS A 85 -2.22 5.19 -1.43
C HIS A 85 -3.26 4.24 -0.84
N GLY A 86 -2.88 3.56 0.24
CA GLY A 86 -3.73 2.65 0.98
C GLY A 86 -4.18 3.18 2.35
N TRP A 87 -4.75 2.28 3.15
CA TRP A 87 -5.10 2.51 4.54
C TRP A 87 -4.13 1.76 5.47
N PRO A 88 -3.69 2.36 6.54
CA PRO A 88 -3.82 3.74 6.99
C PRO A 88 -2.58 4.58 6.61
N TYR A 89 -2.43 4.83 5.33
CA TYR A 89 -1.36 5.63 4.72
C TYR A 89 -1.97 6.83 4.01
N ASP A 90 -1.12 7.65 3.36
CA ASP A 90 -1.56 8.79 2.58
C ASP A 90 -0.63 9.06 1.38
N ILE A 91 -0.74 10.22 0.76
CA ILE A 91 0.09 10.56 -0.42
C ILE A 91 1.59 10.52 -0.12
N HIS A 92 2.03 10.73 1.13
CA HIS A 92 3.45 10.72 1.50
C HIS A 92 4.12 9.35 1.31
N THR A 93 3.34 8.29 1.15
CA THR A 93 3.82 6.99 0.65
C THR A 93 4.63 7.11 -0.64
N TYR A 94 4.33 8.12 -1.47
CA TYR A 94 4.87 8.25 -2.82
C TYR A 94 5.82 9.42 -3.03
N VAL A 95 6.24 10.16 -2.01
CA VAL A 95 7.10 11.34 -2.19
C VAL A 95 8.34 11.02 -3.02
N ASP A 96 9.13 10.06 -2.57
CA ASP A 96 10.42 9.74 -3.22
C ASP A 96 10.20 9.09 -4.60
N ALA A 97 9.26 8.17 -4.72
CA ALA A 97 8.90 7.58 -6.02
C ALA A 97 8.41 8.63 -7.03
N THR A 98 7.68 9.65 -6.57
CA THR A 98 7.21 10.76 -7.42
C THR A 98 8.38 11.59 -7.95
N HIS A 99 9.38 11.91 -7.13
CA HIS A 99 10.57 12.62 -7.56
C HIS A 99 11.36 11.84 -8.63
N LEU A 100 11.51 10.53 -8.44
CA LEU A 100 12.19 9.63 -9.39
C LEU A 100 11.46 9.61 -10.74
N LEU A 101 10.16 9.42 -10.73
CA LEU A 101 9.32 9.35 -11.94
C LEU A 101 9.25 10.69 -12.65
N ALA A 102 9.10 11.81 -11.93
CA ALA A 102 9.08 13.13 -12.50
C ALA A 102 10.42 13.47 -13.16
N SER A 103 11.55 13.09 -12.54
CA SER A 103 12.90 13.25 -13.09
C SER A 103 13.11 12.40 -14.35
N SER A 104 12.35 11.32 -14.51
CA SER A 104 12.34 10.47 -15.71
C SER A 104 11.36 10.95 -16.79
N GLY A 105 10.73 12.12 -16.60
CA GLY A 105 9.85 12.75 -17.59
C GLY A 105 8.38 12.34 -17.49
N CYS A 106 7.96 11.67 -16.40
CA CYS A 106 6.55 11.37 -16.16
C CYS A 106 5.80 12.57 -15.58
N ARG A 107 4.52 12.74 -15.93
CA ARG A 107 3.56 13.59 -15.23
C ARG A 107 2.91 12.77 -14.12
N VAL A 108 3.33 12.96 -12.88
CA VAL A 108 2.91 12.14 -11.73
C VAL A 108 1.83 12.86 -10.94
N ILE A 109 0.70 12.19 -10.73
CA ILE A 109 -0.45 12.66 -9.96
C ILE A 109 -0.65 11.73 -8.76
N VAL A 110 -0.69 12.30 -7.55
CA VAL A 110 -0.87 11.55 -6.30
C VAL A 110 -2.05 12.14 -5.53
N PRO A 111 -3.26 11.62 -5.74
CA PRO A 111 -4.46 12.14 -5.07
C PRO A 111 -4.59 11.61 -3.64
N TYR A 112 -5.15 12.43 -2.76
CA TYR A 112 -5.78 11.95 -1.54
C TYR A 112 -7.10 11.25 -1.90
N LEU A 113 -7.25 10.01 -1.52
CA LEU A 113 -8.49 9.26 -1.68
C LEU A 113 -9.61 9.88 -0.83
N ARG A 114 -10.88 9.50 -1.11
CA ARG A 114 -12.02 9.92 -0.31
C ARG A 114 -11.80 9.64 1.17
N GLY A 115 -12.13 10.61 2.03
CA GLY A 115 -11.93 10.50 3.48
C GLY A 115 -10.48 10.73 3.94
N TYR A 116 -9.61 11.29 3.10
CA TYR A 116 -8.21 11.56 3.46
C TYR A 116 -7.80 13.01 3.17
N GLY A 117 -6.92 13.51 4.02
CA GLY A 117 -6.29 14.82 3.86
C GLY A 117 -7.28 15.95 3.55
N PRO A 118 -6.96 16.85 2.61
CA PRO A 118 -7.85 17.94 2.22
C PRO A 118 -8.98 17.57 1.24
N THR A 119 -9.05 16.33 0.73
CA THR A 119 -10.16 15.90 -0.15
C THR A 119 -11.49 16.00 0.60
N ARG A 120 -12.53 16.55 -0.02
CA ARG A 120 -13.85 16.78 0.58
C ARG A 120 -14.96 16.32 -0.37
N PHE A 121 -16.10 15.94 0.20
CA PHE A 121 -17.33 15.77 -0.56
C PHE A 121 -17.88 17.13 -0.97
N LEU A 122 -18.37 17.24 -2.21
CA LEU A 122 -19.01 18.45 -2.74
C LEU A 122 -20.39 18.68 -2.15
N SER A 123 -21.00 17.64 -1.57
CA SER A 123 -22.31 17.73 -0.92
C SER A 123 -22.34 16.92 0.37
N ASP A 124 -22.95 17.49 1.38
CA ASP A 124 -23.18 16.83 2.67
C ASP A 124 -24.17 15.67 2.58
N THR A 125 -24.99 15.64 1.52
CA THR A 125 -25.97 14.57 1.26
C THR A 125 -25.34 13.36 0.56
N THR A 126 -24.12 13.46 0.07
CA THR A 126 -23.41 12.32 -0.54
C THR A 126 -23.08 11.27 0.53
N ALA A 127 -23.43 10.02 0.27
CA ALA A 127 -23.13 8.92 1.19
C ALA A 127 -21.61 8.76 1.41
N ARG A 128 -21.20 8.59 2.67
CA ARG A 128 -19.80 8.32 3.05
C ARG A 128 -19.49 6.84 2.80
N ASN A 129 -19.54 6.50 1.52
CA ASN A 129 -19.42 5.15 1.00
C ASN A 129 -17.96 4.80 0.69
N GLY A 130 -17.44 3.73 1.31
CA GLY A 130 -16.09 3.20 1.11
C GLY A 130 -16.05 1.92 0.25
N GLN A 131 -17.08 1.64 -0.57
CA GLN A 131 -17.06 0.49 -1.49
C GLN A 131 -15.86 0.56 -2.44
N GLN A 132 -15.35 -0.59 -2.83
CA GLN A 132 -14.21 -0.66 -3.73
C GLN A 132 -14.48 -0.05 -5.12
N SER A 133 -15.65 -0.28 -5.69
CA SER A 133 -16.05 0.30 -6.99
C SER A 133 -16.21 1.82 -6.94
N VAL A 134 -16.64 2.34 -5.81
CA VAL A 134 -16.82 3.78 -5.63
C VAL A 134 -15.48 4.51 -5.63
N ILE A 135 -14.47 3.97 -4.89
CA ILE A 135 -13.13 4.54 -4.87
C ILE A 135 -12.49 4.50 -6.26
N ALA A 136 -12.71 3.42 -7.02
CA ALA A 136 -12.23 3.33 -8.40
C ALA A 136 -12.94 4.32 -9.33
N SER A 137 -14.26 4.55 -9.14
CA SER A 137 -15.01 5.54 -9.90
C SER A 137 -14.54 6.97 -9.62
N ASP A 138 -14.07 7.27 -8.40
CA ASP A 138 -13.46 8.56 -8.10
C ASP A 138 -12.20 8.80 -8.93
N ILE A 139 -11.40 7.75 -9.17
CA ILE A 139 -10.18 7.89 -9.98
C ILE A 139 -10.53 8.13 -11.44
N ILE A 140 -11.57 7.48 -11.97
CA ILE A 140 -12.06 7.77 -13.32
C ILE A 140 -12.54 9.22 -13.42
N ALA A 141 -13.34 9.69 -12.45
CA ALA A 141 -13.79 11.08 -12.41
C ALA A 141 -12.62 12.07 -12.29
N LEU A 142 -11.58 11.74 -11.52
CA LEU A 142 -10.35 12.55 -11.43
C LEU A 142 -9.62 12.61 -12.79
N MET A 143 -9.49 11.48 -13.48
CA MET A 143 -8.89 11.43 -14.82
C MET A 143 -9.66 12.31 -15.81
N GLU A 144 -10.99 12.29 -15.76
CA GLU A 144 -11.85 13.14 -16.58
C GLU A 144 -11.63 14.63 -16.26
N ALA A 145 -11.64 14.99 -14.97
CA ALA A 145 -11.44 16.37 -14.54
C ALA A 145 -10.06 16.93 -14.89
N LEU A 146 -9.03 16.07 -14.98
CA LEU A 146 -7.67 16.44 -15.36
C LEU A 146 -7.37 16.27 -16.86
N ALA A 147 -8.37 15.93 -17.67
CA ALA A 147 -8.25 15.62 -19.10
C ALA A 147 -7.15 14.57 -19.39
N ILE A 148 -7.12 13.51 -18.57
CA ILE A 148 -6.22 12.38 -18.72
C ILE A 148 -7.01 11.22 -19.33
N ASP A 149 -6.76 10.93 -20.60
CA ASP A 149 -7.44 9.82 -21.29
C ASP A 149 -6.95 8.47 -20.78
N LYS A 150 -5.64 8.33 -20.59
CA LYS A 150 -5.00 7.06 -20.22
C LYS A 150 -3.76 7.32 -19.38
N ALA A 151 -3.55 6.50 -18.34
CA ALA A 151 -2.41 6.63 -17.43
C ALA A 151 -1.81 5.27 -17.06
N VAL A 152 -0.54 5.24 -16.68
CA VAL A 152 0.02 4.16 -15.86
C VAL A 152 -0.52 4.34 -14.45
N ILE A 153 -1.10 3.28 -13.86
CA ILE A 153 -1.69 3.36 -12.54
C ILE A 153 -0.92 2.45 -11.58
N GLY A 154 -0.37 3.07 -10.53
CA GLY A 154 0.33 2.37 -9.47
C GLY A 154 -0.43 2.47 -8.15
N GLY A 155 -0.39 1.43 -7.33
CA GLY A 155 -1.03 1.47 -6.02
C GLY A 155 -0.48 0.47 -5.01
N CYS A 156 -0.77 0.76 -3.74
CA CYS A 156 -0.49 -0.12 -2.61
C CYS A 156 -1.74 -0.24 -1.75
N ASP A 157 -2.03 -1.42 -1.20
CA ASP A 157 -3.18 -1.71 -0.33
C ASP A 157 -4.54 -1.32 -0.97
N TRP A 158 -5.32 -0.39 -0.39
CA TRP A 158 -6.55 0.13 -1.03
C TRP A 158 -6.26 0.74 -2.39
N GLY A 159 -5.12 1.41 -2.53
CA GLY A 159 -4.69 1.97 -3.81
C GLY A 159 -4.41 0.88 -4.85
N ALA A 160 -3.80 -0.24 -4.45
CA ALA A 160 -3.60 -1.39 -5.33
C ALA A 160 -4.94 -2.01 -5.75
N ARG A 161 -5.88 -2.16 -4.80
CA ARG A 161 -7.25 -2.62 -5.12
C ARG A 161 -7.93 -1.70 -6.11
N THR A 162 -7.87 -0.40 -5.87
CA THR A 162 -8.44 0.63 -6.75
C THR A 162 -7.82 0.56 -8.14
N ALA A 163 -6.49 0.47 -8.24
CA ALA A 163 -5.76 0.32 -9.50
C ALA A 163 -6.16 -0.97 -10.25
N ASN A 164 -6.28 -2.10 -9.54
CA ASN A 164 -6.77 -3.36 -10.11
C ASN A 164 -8.18 -3.20 -10.70
N ILE A 165 -9.07 -2.50 -10.01
CA ILE A 165 -10.45 -2.29 -10.45
C ILE A 165 -10.50 -1.39 -11.68
N VAL A 166 -9.73 -0.29 -11.69
CA VAL A 166 -9.63 0.56 -12.88
C VAL A 166 -9.12 -0.23 -14.07
N ALA A 167 -8.05 -1.01 -13.90
CA ALA A 167 -7.49 -1.84 -14.97
C ALA A 167 -8.45 -2.95 -15.46
N ALA A 168 -9.31 -3.46 -14.58
CA ALA A 168 -10.27 -4.53 -14.91
C ALA A 168 -11.55 -4.02 -15.57
N LEU A 169 -12.10 -2.89 -15.12
CA LEU A 169 -13.39 -2.34 -15.58
C LEU A 169 -13.24 -1.28 -16.68
N TRP A 170 -12.10 -0.57 -16.72
CA TRP A 170 -11.80 0.48 -17.69
C TRP A 170 -10.38 0.30 -18.27
N PRO A 171 -10.10 -0.86 -18.95
CA PRO A 171 -8.75 -1.15 -19.46
C PRO A 171 -8.27 -0.10 -20.48
N GLU A 172 -9.20 0.57 -21.18
CA GLU A 172 -8.89 1.68 -22.08
C GLU A 172 -8.33 2.91 -21.36
N ARG A 173 -8.61 3.08 -20.06
CA ARG A 173 -8.11 4.18 -19.22
C ARG A 173 -6.79 3.85 -18.53
N CYS A 174 -6.40 2.56 -18.50
CA CYS A 174 -5.18 2.08 -17.85
C CYS A 174 -4.15 1.63 -18.89
N LYS A 175 -3.04 2.37 -19.03
CA LYS A 175 -1.94 2.06 -19.95
C LYS A 175 -1.17 0.82 -19.47
N ALA A 176 -0.83 0.80 -18.19
CA ALA A 176 -0.20 -0.31 -17.48
C ALA A 176 -0.53 -0.23 -15.99
N LEU A 177 -0.40 -1.34 -15.30
CA LEU A 177 -0.71 -1.47 -13.87
C LEU A 177 0.54 -1.86 -13.07
N VAL A 178 0.78 -1.17 -11.94
CA VAL A 178 1.70 -1.64 -10.90
C VAL A 178 0.93 -1.82 -9.60
N SER A 179 0.91 -3.04 -9.08
CA SER A 179 0.12 -3.38 -7.89
C SER A 179 1.02 -3.95 -6.80
N ALA A 180 1.34 -3.15 -5.80
CA ALA A 180 1.96 -3.64 -4.57
C ALA A 180 0.88 -4.33 -3.72
N SER A 181 1.08 -5.62 -3.44
CA SER A 181 0.17 -6.58 -2.80
C SER A 181 -0.72 -7.39 -3.77
N GLY A 182 -0.45 -7.38 -5.07
CA GLY A 182 -1.02 -8.32 -6.03
C GLY A 182 -2.43 -8.01 -6.51
N TYR A 183 -3.27 -9.05 -6.65
CA TYR A 183 -4.66 -8.95 -7.10
C TYR A 183 -5.61 -8.84 -5.90
N LEU A 184 -6.24 -7.68 -5.72
CA LEU A 184 -6.99 -7.33 -4.51
C LEU A 184 -8.49 -7.07 -4.73
N ILE A 185 -9.04 -7.37 -5.92
CA ILE A 185 -10.47 -7.23 -6.18
C ILE A 185 -11.25 -8.15 -5.24
N GLY A 186 -12.07 -7.55 -4.40
CA GLY A 186 -12.84 -8.26 -3.38
C GLY A 186 -14.22 -8.72 -3.87
N ASN A 187 -14.82 -9.60 -3.06
CA ASN A 187 -16.18 -10.10 -3.25
C ASN A 187 -16.82 -10.28 -1.87
N GLN A 188 -17.97 -9.65 -1.63
CA GLN A 188 -18.68 -9.76 -0.34
C GLN A 188 -19.08 -11.19 0.00
N GLN A 189 -19.38 -12.04 -0.97
CA GLN A 189 -19.74 -13.44 -0.69
C GLN A 189 -18.54 -14.21 -0.11
N ILE A 190 -17.34 -13.93 -0.62
CA ILE A 190 -16.09 -14.49 -0.08
C ILE A 190 -15.79 -13.85 1.27
N GLY A 191 -15.99 -12.53 1.40
CA GLY A 191 -15.76 -11.80 2.65
C GLY A 191 -16.62 -12.26 3.84
N LYS A 192 -17.77 -12.90 3.57
CA LYS A 192 -18.63 -13.51 4.59
C LYS A 192 -18.16 -14.89 5.04
N GLN A 193 -17.20 -15.50 4.34
CA GLN A 193 -16.70 -16.82 4.70
C GLN A 193 -15.59 -16.71 5.75
N PRO A 194 -15.58 -17.58 6.77
CA PRO A 194 -14.53 -17.57 7.78
C PRO A 194 -13.19 -18.00 7.18
N LEU A 195 -12.13 -17.37 7.64
CA LEU A 195 -10.76 -17.73 7.31
C LEU A 195 -10.17 -18.66 8.41
N PRO A 196 -9.04 -19.31 8.16
CA PRO A 196 -8.32 -20.01 9.22
C PRO A 196 -7.94 -19.06 10.36
N PRO A 197 -7.94 -19.50 11.64
CA PRO A 197 -7.76 -18.62 12.79
C PRO A 197 -6.51 -17.74 12.75
N LYS A 198 -5.42 -18.21 12.17
CA LYS A 198 -4.19 -17.41 12.01
C LYS A 198 -4.39 -16.22 11.05
N ALA A 199 -5.14 -16.41 9.97
CA ALA A 199 -5.48 -15.33 9.04
C ALA A 199 -6.47 -14.35 9.68
N GLU A 200 -7.50 -14.87 10.42
CA GLU A 200 -8.42 -14.00 11.17
C GLU A 200 -7.69 -13.12 12.19
N LEU A 201 -6.70 -13.68 12.89
CA LEU A 201 -5.87 -12.91 13.83
C LEU A 201 -5.12 -11.75 13.15
N GLN A 202 -4.64 -11.94 11.93
CA GLN A 202 -3.98 -10.87 11.17
C GLN A 202 -4.96 -9.77 10.74
N TRP A 203 -6.24 -10.13 10.52
CA TRP A 203 -7.30 -9.22 10.09
C TRP A 203 -8.18 -8.74 11.26
N TRP A 204 -7.72 -8.87 12.51
CA TRP A 204 -8.47 -8.57 13.74
C TRP A 204 -9.21 -7.23 13.71
N TYR A 205 -8.63 -6.22 13.09
CA TYR A 205 -9.20 -4.88 13.03
C TYR A 205 -10.48 -4.80 12.21
N GLN A 206 -10.71 -5.69 11.25
CA GLN A 206 -11.97 -5.75 10.50
C GLN A 206 -13.14 -6.10 11.43
N TYR A 207 -12.92 -7.04 12.36
CA TYR A 207 -13.92 -7.42 13.36
C TYR A 207 -14.08 -6.35 14.44
N TYR A 208 -13.00 -5.68 14.80
CA TYR A 208 -13.08 -4.52 15.68
C TYR A 208 -13.95 -3.43 15.07
N PHE A 209 -13.76 -3.08 13.81
CA PHE A 209 -14.53 -2.09 13.06
C PHE A 209 -15.99 -2.51 12.79
N SER A 210 -16.32 -3.78 12.88
CA SER A 210 -17.69 -4.27 12.74
C SER A 210 -18.60 -3.85 13.90
N THR A 211 -18.03 -3.48 15.04
CA THR A 211 -18.72 -3.10 16.27
C THR A 211 -18.78 -1.59 16.48
N GLU A 212 -19.77 -1.11 17.24
CA GLU A 212 -19.83 0.30 17.65
C GLU A 212 -18.67 0.68 18.57
N ARG A 213 -18.21 -0.24 19.43
CA ARG A 213 -16.99 -0.07 20.23
C ARG A 213 -15.77 0.16 19.33
N GLY A 214 -15.65 -0.58 18.24
CA GLY A 214 -14.54 -0.44 17.30
C GLY A 214 -14.57 0.88 16.55
N ARG A 215 -15.76 1.31 16.12
CA ARG A 215 -15.95 2.64 15.52
C ARG A 215 -15.50 3.74 16.48
N ALA A 216 -16.05 3.76 17.70
CA ALA A 216 -15.72 4.77 18.72
C ALA A 216 -14.23 4.74 19.11
N GLY A 217 -13.64 3.54 19.18
CA GLY A 217 -12.22 3.38 19.45
C GLY A 217 -11.34 3.93 18.34
N TYR A 218 -11.68 3.67 17.07
CA TYR A 218 -10.97 4.22 15.92
C TYR A 218 -11.08 5.74 15.85
N GLU A 219 -12.26 6.28 16.05
CA GLU A 219 -12.51 7.74 16.12
C GLU A 219 -11.62 8.41 17.18
N LYS A 220 -11.52 7.79 18.37
CA LYS A 220 -10.76 8.35 19.49
C LYS A 220 -9.25 8.20 19.33
N TYR A 221 -8.79 7.07 18.80
CA TYR A 221 -7.39 6.66 18.80
C TYR A 221 -6.83 6.41 17.39
N ARG A 222 -7.35 7.08 16.35
CA ARG A 222 -6.99 6.77 14.95
C ARG A 222 -5.52 6.91 14.63
N ARG A 223 -4.79 7.85 15.24
CA ARG A 223 -3.34 8.01 15.05
C ARG A 223 -2.57 6.86 15.68
N ASP A 224 -2.88 6.51 16.92
CA ASP A 224 -2.24 5.37 17.60
C ASP A 224 -2.55 4.06 16.86
N PHE A 225 -3.80 3.94 16.37
CA PHE A 225 -4.22 2.79 15.58
C PHE A 225 -3.45 2.69 14.26
N ALA A 226 -3.32 3.79 13.53
CA ALA A 226 -2.56 3.83 12.29
C ALA A 226 -1.08 3.47 12.52
N ARG A 227 -0.46 4.03 13.54
CA ARG A 227 0.92 3.71 13.92
C ARG A 227 1.10 2.22 14.24
N LEU A 228 0.17 1.64 15.00
CA LEU A 228 0.19 0.21 15.31
C LEU A 228 0.08 -0.64 14.04
N ILE A 229 -0.79 -0.28 13.11
CA ILE A 229 -0.91 -1.00 11.83
C ILE A 229 0.38 -0.90 11.01
N TRP A 230 1.02 0.27 10.95
CA TRP A 230 2.31 0.41 10.28
C TRP A 230 3.36 -0.55 10.85
N GLN A 231 3.46 -0.62 12.19
CA GLN A 231 4.40 -1.49 12.88
C GLN A 231 4.14 -2.99 12.63
N ILE A 232 2.87 -3.39 12.58
CA ILE A 232 2.48 -4.78 12.33
C ILE A 232 2.67 -5.14 10.86
N ALA A 233 2.29 -4.25 9.96
CA ALA A 233 2.32 -4.50 8.52
C ALA A 233 3.73 -4.40 7.93
N SER A 234 4.60 -3.59 8.53
CA SER A 234 6.00 -3.41 8.11
C SER A 234 6.94 -3.62 9.31
N PRO A 235 7.08 -4.86 9.82
CA PRO A 235 7.74 -5.14 11.10
C PRO A 235 9.25 -4.88 11.10
N GLN A 236 9.87 -4.76 9.95
CA GLN A 236 11.30 -4.43 9.82
C GLN A 236 11.54 -2.97 9.41
N TRP A 237 10.50 -2.22 9.10
CA TRP A 237 10.61 -0.82 8.75
C TRP A 237 10.77 0.06 10.00
N ASN A 238 11.95 0.60 10.17
CA ASN A 238 12.27 1.48 11.30
C ASN A 238 11.95 2.95 10.93
N PHE A 239 10.68 3.27 10.75
CA PHE A 239 10.25 4.66 10.51
C PHE A 239 10.33 5.50 11.78
N ASP A 240 10.74 6.76 11.64
CA ASP A 240 10.80 7.73 12.73
C ASP A 240 9.45 8.45 12.94
N ASP A 241 9.36 9.19 14.05
CA ASP A 241 8.17 9.98 14.36
C ASP A 241 7.88 11.03 13.30
N ALA A 242 8.90 11.65 12.71
CA ALA A 242 8.72 12.68 11.69
C ALA A 242 8.07 12.09 10.42
N THR A 243 8.42 10.88 10.05
CA THR A 243 7.81 10.15 8.93
C THR A 243 6.33 9.88 9.17
N PHE A 244 5.97 9.40 10.37
CA PHE A 244 4.58 9.17 10.72
C PHE A 244 3.78 10.47 10.81
N GLU A 245 4.32 11.49 11.48
CA GLU A 245 3.62 12.78 11.68
C GLU A 245 3.42 13.57 10.40
N ARG A 246 4.13 13.28 9.33
CA ARG A 246 3.82 13.83 7.99
C ARG A 246 2.51 13.29 7.43
N SER A 247 2.22 12.01 7.65
CA SER A 247 1.01 11.33 7.16
C SER A 247 -0.19 11.47 8.09
N ALA A 248 0.04 11.53 9.41
CA ALA A 248 -1.01 11.49 10.42
C ALA A 248 -2.12 12.57 10.25
N PRO A 249 -1.84 13.81 9.81
CA PRO A 249 -2.87 14.81 9.55
C PRO A 249 -3.89 14.41 8.48
N ALA A 250 -3.54 13.50 7.56
CA ALA A 250 -4.47 13.02 6.55
C ALA A 250 -5.65 12.26 7.15
N PHE A 251 -5.48 11.65 8.32
CA PHE A 251 -6.52 10.91 9.04
C PHE A 251 -7.46 11.83 9.84
N ASP A 252 -7.15 13.12 9.96
CA ASP A 252 -8.01 14.12 10.61
C ASP A 252 -9.11 14.64 9.66
N ASN A 253 -9.19 14.13 8.44
CA ASN A 253 -10.30 14.40 7.53
C ASN A 253 -11.63 14.03 8.23
N PRO A 254 -12.66 14.92 8.20
CA PRO A 254 -13.92 14.70 8.91
C PRO A 254 -14.68 13.46 8.46
N ASP A 255 -14.50 13.03 7.23
CA ASP A 255 -15.17 11.85 6.66
C ASP A 255 -14.36 10.56 6.82
N HIS A 256 -13.12 10.64 7.36
CA HIS A 256 -12.18 9.52 7.41
C HIS A 256 -12.75 8.30 8.13
N VAL A 257 -13.27 8.49 9.33
CA VAL A 257 -13.79 7.38 10.16
C VAL A 257 -14.95 6.70 9.45
N ASP A 258 -15.89 7.47 8.91
CA ASP A 258 -17.06 6.93 8.21
C ASP A 258 -16.66 6.10 7.00
N ILE A 259 -15.76 6.61 6.17
CA ILE A 259 -15.27 5.91 4.97
C ILE A 259 -14.54 4.62 5.35
N VAL A 260 -13.65 4.65 6.34
CA VAL A 260 -12.87 3.48 6.77
C VAL A 260 -13.78 2.41 7.38
N ILE A 261 -14.66 2.79 8.29
CA ILE A 261 -15.61 1.87 8.94
C ILE A 261 -16.55 1.27 7.88
N HIS A 262 -17.08 2.10 6.97
CA HIS A 262 -17.93 1.59 5.89
C HIS A 262 -17.19 0.59 5.00
N ASN A 263 -15.95 0.87 4.59
CA ASN A 263 -15.17 -0.03 3.74
C ASN A 263 -15.04 -1.43 4.37
N TYR A 264 -14.65 -1.50 5.63
CA TYR A 264 -14.44 -2.80 6.28
C TYR A 264 -15.76 -3.50 6.62
N ARG A 265 -16.80 -2.78 7.04
CA ARG A 265 -18.15 -3.36 7.23
C ARG A 265 -18.73 -3.87 5.92
N TRP A 266 -18.61 -3.11 4.84
CA TRP A 266 -19.10 -3.53 3.52
C TRP A 266 -18.38 -4.79 3.03
N ARG A 267 -17.08 -4.91 3.21
CA ARG A 267 -16.30 -6.11 2.85
C ARG A 267 -16.78 -7.36 3.57
N LEU A 268 -17.21 -7.24 4.81
CA LEU A 268 -17.78 -8.34 5.62
C LEU A 268 -19.28 -8.55 5.36
N GLY A 269 -19.91 -7.73 4.51
CA GLY A 269 -21.35 -7.77 4.27
C GLY A 269 -22.19 -7.25 5.42
N LEU A 270 -21.63 -6.39 6.25
CA LEU A 270 -22.28 -5.75 7.42
C LEU A 270 -22.73 -4.30 7.15
N ALA A 271 -22.48 -3.78 5.97
CA ALA A 271 -22.96 -2.50 5.48
C ALA A 271 -23.42 -2.62 4.04
N GLU A 272 -24.49 -1.90 3.71
CA GLU A 272 -25.00 -1.81 2.35
C GLU A 272 -24.14 -0.86 1.50
N GLY A 273 -24.07 -1.10 0.20
CA GLY A 273 -23.51 -0.18 -0.76
C GLY A 273 -24.56 0.73 -1.37
N GLU A 274 -24.15 1.63 -2.24
CA GLU A 274 -25.08 2.42 -3.05
C GLU A 274 -25.51 1.64 -4.30
N ALA A 275 -26.82 1.48 -4.52
CA ALA A 275 -27.40 0.71 -5.61
C ALA A 275 -26.90 1.12 -7.01
N LYS A 276 -26.53 2.39 -7.20
CA LYS A 276 -25.94 2.85 -8.48
C LYS A 276 -24.64 2.16 -8.88
N TYR A 277 -23.93 1.54 -7.92
CA TYR A 277 -22.69 0.80 -8.12
C TYR A 277 -22.86 -0.73 -8.18
N ASP A 278 -24.08 -1.24 -7.98
CA ASP A 278 -24.35 -2.69 -7.94
C ASP A 278 -23.93 -3.41 -9.24
N ALA A 279 -24.07 -2.73 -10.39
CA ALA A 279 -23.64 -3.31 -11.66
C ALA A 279 -22.11 -3.53 -11.70
N LEU A 280 -21.33 -2.57 -11.19
CA LEU A 280 -19.88 -2.69 -11.11
C LEU A 280 -19.47 -3.77 -10.11
N GLU A 281 -20.12 -3.80 -8.93
CA GLU A 281 -19.83 -4.81 -7.91
C GLU A 281 -20.17 -6.23 -8.40
N ARG A 282 -21.24 -6.43 -9.19
CA ARG A 282 -21.52 -7.73 -9.81
C ARG A 282 -20.45 -8.15 -10.82
N GLN A 283 -19.88 -7.22 -11.58
CA GLN A 283 -18.76 -7.53 -12.48
C GLN A 283 -17.50 -7.90 -11.66
N LEU A 284 -17.18 -7.14 -10.63
CA LEU A 284 -16.04 -7.39 -9.75
C LEU A 284 -16.17 -8.72 -9.00
N ALA A 285 -17.39 -9.10 -8.62
CA ALA A 285 -17.66 -10.39 -7.96
C ALA A 285 -17.30 -11.61 -8.81
N GLN A 286 -17.21 -11.45 -10.14
CA GLN A 286 -16.72 -12.50 -11.05
C GLN A 286 -15.20 -12.62 -11.06
N ALA A 287 -14.50 -11.80 -10.25
CA ALA A 287 -13.04 -11.70 -10.19
C ALA A 287 -12.42 -11.57 -11.61
N PRO A 288 -12.73 -10.46 -12.33
CA PRO A 288 -12.38 -10.27 -13.73
C PRO A 288 -10.86 -10.37 -13.96
N VAL A 289 -10.50 -10.81 -15.15
CA VAL A 289 -9.11 -10.87 -15.59
C VAL A 289 -8.66 -9.48 -16.02
N ILE A 290 -7.47 -9.08 -15.59
CA ILE A 290 -6.83 -7.83 -16.00
C ILE A 290 -6.00 -8.10 -17.26
N THR A 291 -6.24 -7.33 -18.32
CA THR A 291 -5.66 -7.56 -19.64
C THR A 291 -4.50 -6.61 -19.97
N VAL A 292 -4.36 -5.52 -19.23
CA VAL A 292 -3.29 -4.54 -19.45
C VAL A 292 -1.94 -5.07 -18.94
N PRO A 293 -0.81 -4.58 -19.47
CA PRO A 293 0.52 -4.91 -18.95
C PRO A 293 0.58 -4.65 -17.44
N THR A 294 1.06 -5.64 -16.68
CA THR A 294 1.01 -5.57 -15.21
C THR A 294 2.29 -6.06 -14.56
N ILE A 295 2.76 -5.30 -13.58
CA ILE A 295 3.79 -5.75 -12.63
C ILE A 295 3.17 -5.78 -11.23
N THR A 296 3.23 -6.93 -10.56
CA THR A 296 2.89 -7.02 -9.13
C THR A 296 4.16 -7.04 -8.29
N LEU A 297 4.12 -6.34 -7.16
CA LEU A 297 5.23 -6.23 -6.22
C LEU A 297 4.84 -6.80 -4.86
N GLU A 298 5.80 -7.42 -4.18
CA GLU A 298 5.66 -7.87 -2.80
C GLU A 298 6.97 -7.59 -2.04
N GLY A 299 6.88 -7.15 -0.79
CA GLY A 299 8.04 -7.03 0.10
C GLY A 299 8.32 -8.35 0.82
N ASP A 300 9.59 -8.70 0.98
CA ASP A 300 10.02 -9.96 1.62
C ASP A 300 9.74 -10.03 3.13
N ALA A 301 9.36 -8.90 3.75
CA ALA A 301 9.00 -8.79 5.16
C ALA A 301 7.57 -8.23 5.37
N ASN A 302 6.67 -8.37 4.38
CA ASN A 302 5.30 -7.91 4.50
C ASN A 302 4.57 -8.65 5.63
N GLY A 303 4.23 -7.92 6.71
CA GLY A 303 3.50 -8.44 7.87
C GLY A 303 1.98 -8.40 7.71
N ALA A 304 1.46 -7.72 6.68
CA ALA A 304 0.03 -7.73 6.39
C ALA A 304 -0.40 -9.06 5.72
N PRO A 305 -1.66 -9.47 5.88
CA PRO A 305 -2.17 -10.64 5.17
C PRO A 305 -2.08 -10.44 3.66
N HIS A 306 -1.42 -11.35 2.97
CA HIS A 306 -1.26 -11.33 1.52
C HIS A 306 -1.39 -12.73 0.93
N THR A 307 -1.71 -12.79 -0.35
CA THR A 307 -1.89 -14.04 -1.08
C THR A 307 -0.64 -14.29 -1.92
N ASP A 308 -0.16 -15.53 -1.92
CA ASP A 308 0.95 -15.94 -2.77
C ASP A 308 0.69 -15.64 -4.26
N ALA A 309 1.71 -15.13 -4.96
CA ALA A 309 1.57 -14.70 -6.35
C ALA A 309 1.07 -15.81 -7.29
N THR A 310 1.41 -17.06 -7.02
CA THR A 310 0.95 -18.20 -7.84
C THR A 310 -0.56 -18.40 -7.80
N ALA A 311 -1.22 -17.99 -6.71
CA ALA A 311 -2.66 -18.11 -6.54
C ALA A 311 -3.44 -17.13 -7.42
N TYR A 312 -2.86 -15.97 -7.75
CA TYR A 312 -3.53 -14.95 -8.53
C TYR A 312 -2.89 -14.64 -9.90
N ALA A 313 -1.73 -15.21 -10.24
CA ALA A 313 -1.03 -14.93 -11.51
C ALA A 313 -1.94 -15.07 -12.75
N LYS A 314 -2.81 -16.08 -12.78
CA LYS A 314 -3.79 -16.31 -13.86
C LYS A 314 -4.86 -15.22 -14.00
N LYS A 315 -4.93 -14.28 -13.06
CA LYS A 315 -5.81 -13.10 -13.13
C LYS A 315 -5.24 -11.98 -13.99
N PHE A 316 -4.02 -12.15 -14.51
CA PHE A 316 -3.36 -11.23 -15.41
C PHE A 316 -3.11 -11.96 -16.75
N SER A 317 -3.78 -11.56 -17.82
CA SER A 317 -3.64 -12.19 -19.13
C SER A 317 -2.82 -11.35 -20.12
N GLY A 318 -2.51 -10.10 -19.81
CA GLY A 318 -1.54 -9.28 -20.53
C GLY A 318 -0.10 -9.71 -20.25
N LYS A 319 0.86 -8.90 -20.71
CA LYS A 319 2.26 -9.07 -20.25
C LYS A 319 2.31 -8.92 -18.72
N TYR A 320 2.76 -9.96 -18.04
CA TYR A 320 2.72 -10.01 -16.57
C TYR A 320 4.06 -10.42 -15.96
N THR A 321 4.47 -9.72 -14.91
CA THR A 321 5.63 -10.07 -14.10
C THR A 321 5.32 -9.86 -12.62
N HIS A 322 5.76 -10.80 -11.77
CA HIS A 322 5.77 -10.64 -10.33
C HIS A 322 7.20 -10.42 -9.84
N ARG A 323 7.39 -9.49 -8.89
CA ARG A 323 8.69 -9.19 -8.29
C ARG A 323 8.59 -9.17 -6.78
N VAL A 324 9.55 -9.82 -6.12
CA VAL A 324 9.76 -9.69 -4.68
C VAL A 324 10.88 -8.69 -4.44
N VAL A 325 10.63 -7.69 -3.62
CA VAL A 325 11.61 -6.68 -3.22
C VAL A 325 12.19 -7.09 -1.88
N SER A 326 13.50 -7.42 -1.88
CA SER A 326 14.20 -7.92 -0.71
C SER A 326 14.89 -6.81 0.07
N GLY A 327 15.20 -7.08 1.33
CA GLY A 327 15.90 -6.16 2.23
C GLY A 327 15.08 -5.80 3.46
N GLY A 328 14.12 -6.63 3.84
CA GLY A 328 13.25 -6.39 4.98
C GLY A 328 12.09 -5.45 4.64
N ILE A 329 11.69 -5.39 3.37
CA ILE A 329 10.63 -4.52 2.88
C ILE A 329 9.27 -5.05 3.32
N GLY A 330 8.50 -4.19 3.98
CA GLY A 330 7.19 -4.50 4.51
C GLY A 330 6.05 -4.16 3.56
N HIS A 331 4.91 -3.80 4.15
CA HIS A 331 3.67 -3.56 3.45
C HIS A 331 3.64 -2.25 2.66
N ASN A 332 4.22 -1.19 3.23
CA ASN A 332 4.24 0.13 2.57
C ASN A 332 5.41 0.24 1.58
N LEU A 333 5.52 -0.77 0.72
CA LEU A 333 6.61 -0.96 -0.23
C LEU A 333 6.99 0.31 -1.02
N PRO A 334 6.05 1.14 -1.51
CA PRO A 334 6.44 2.33 -2.27
C PRO A 334 7.22 3.37 -1.44
N GLN A 335 7.03 3.41 -0.11
CA GLN A 335 7.78 4.28 0.78
C GLN A 335 9.06 3.61 1.32
N GLU A 336 9.02 2.29 1.50
CA GLU A 336 10.15 1.51 2.01
C GLU A 336 11.22 1.23 0.94
N ALA A 337 10.80 1.14 -0.34
CA ALA A 337 11.65 0.86 -1.49
C ALA A 337 11.22 1.68 -2.73
N PRO A 338 11.29 3.03 -2.66
CA PRO A 338 10.77 3.91 -3.70
C PRO A 338 11.41 3.72 -5.07
N GLU A 339 12.71 3.37 -5.12
CA GLU A 339 13.42 3.09 -6.37
C GLU A 339 12.87 1.85 -7.06
N ALA A 340 12.60 0.77 -6.30
CA ALA A 340 12.04 -0.46 -6.85
C ALA A 340 10.62 -0.24 -7.37
N PHE A 341 9.82 0.58 -6.66
CA PHE A 341 8.48 0.92 -7.09
C PHE A 341 8.48 1.82 -8.34
N ALA A 342 9.30 2.88 -8.36
CA ALA A 342 9.43 3.77 -9.52
C ALA A 342 9.93 3.00 -10.76
N GLN A 343 10.92 2.11 -10.59
CA GLN A 343 11.42 1.27 -11.68
C GLN A 343 10.32 0.35 -12.22
N ALA A 344 9.48 -0.22 -11.35
CA ALA A 344 8.36 -1.05 -11.79
C ALA A 344 7.33 -0.25 -12.61
N ILE A 345 7.06 1.02 -12.26
CA ILE A 345 6.20 1.91 -13.05
C ILE A 345 6.80 2.12 -14.45
N MET A 346 8.07 2.47 -14.54
CA MET A 346 8.75 2.67 -15.83
C MET A 346 8.79 1.41 -16.68
N ASP A 347 9.07 0.26 -16.07
CA ASP A 347 9.09 -1.03 -16.78
C ASP A 347 7.69 -1.43 -17.27
N ALA A 348 6.65 -1.21 -16.46
CA ALA A 348 5.27 -1.49 -16.85
C ALA A 348 4.83 -0.58 -18.01
N ASP A 349 5.23 0.69 -17.99
CA ASP A 349 5.01 1.61 -19.11
C ASP A 349 5.67 1.12 -20.40
N ALA A 350 6.89 0.64 -20.32
CA ALA A 350 7.63 0.09 -21.47
C ALA A 350 7.06 -1.24 -22.00
N MET A 351 6.24 -1.95 -21.21
CA MET A 351 5.54 -3.16 -21.64
C MET A 351 4.27 -2.86 -22.45
N SER A 352 3.76 -1.61 -22.39
CA SER A 352 2.47 -1.21 -22.98
C SER A 352 2.47 -1.02 -24.49
#